data_1860a8c80dd8fcd78f43a3cfca5eb8e5
#
_entry.id   1860a8c80dd8fcd78f43a3cfca5eb8e5
#
_cell.length_a   1.000
_cell.length_b   1.000
_cell.length_c   1.000
_cell.angle_alpha   90.00
_cell.angle_beta   90.00
_cell.angle_gamma   90.00
#
_symmetry.space_group_name_H-M   'P 1'
#
loop_
_entity.id
_entity.type
_entity.pdbx_description
1 polymer ?
#
loop_
_entity_poly.entity_id
_entity_poly.type
_entity_poly.pdbx_seq_one_letter_code
_entity_poly.pdbx_strand_id
1 'polypeptide(L)'
;MNHRFYLCLALVGFCVGPEIHFAKEKTSMMKQTTWELNTTNNLGGYATQVLGAPRLIETPQGKVMEFDGQQDGIIVDINPLAGMERFTLEVIFRPDAGGPKEQRFVHLQEAGGENRILIETRLTGDNRWFLDTFIRSGETNQTLYAEKFLHSVGEWYQAALVFDGREMRHYVNGIQEMSALIQYQPMKPGQVSLGVRLNRVFWFKGAIRTVRFTHDALAPANFLKP
;
A
#
# COMPACT_ATOMS: atom_id res chain seq x y z
N MET A 1 -82.90 -32.14 39.57
CA MET A 1 -81.75 -31.49 40.22
C MET A 1 -80.59 -31.54 39.18
N ASN A 2 -80.44 -30.41 38.48
CA ASN A 2 -79.45 -30.33 37.31
C ASN A 2 -78.26 -29.49 37.82
N HIS A 3 -77.07 -30.12 37.90
CA HIS A 3 -75.80 -29.40 38.09
C HIS A 3 -75.19 -29.14 36.75
N ARG A 4 -75.06 -27.85 36.41
CA ARG A 4 -74.27 -27.41 35.25
C ARG A 4 -72.83 -27.12 35.72
N PHE A 5 -71.86 -27.84 35.14
CA PHE A 5 -70.45 -27.55 35.25
C PHE A 5 -70.07 -26.53 34.18
N TYR A 6 -69.48 -25.40 34.58
CA TYR A 6 -68.84 -24.43 33.69
C TYR A 6 -67.35 -24.75 33.58
N LEU A 7 -66.95 -25.02 32.37
CA LEU A 7 -65.53 -25.25 32.02
C LEU A 7 -64.93 -23.88 31.66
N CYS A 8 -63.99 -23.36 32.48
CA CYS A 8 -63.19 -22.19 32.15
C CYS A 8 -62.01 -22.62 31.25
N LEU A 9 -62.00 -22.15 30.01
CA LEU A 9 -60.88 -22.32 29.08
C LEU A 9 -59.93 -21.12 29.31
N ALA A 10 -58.72 -21.40 29.82
CA ALA A 10 -57.66 -20.40 29.93
C ALA A 10 -56.88 -20.34 28.61
N LEU A 11 -56.98 -19.21 27.89
CA LEU A 11 -56.16 -18.93 26.70
C LEU A 11 -54.78 -18.45 27.20
N VAL A 12 -53.76 -19.29 26.95
CA VAL A 12 -52.33 -18.89 27.11
C VAL A 12 -51.90 -18.20 25.83
N GLY A 13 -51.80 -16.90 25.82
CA GLY A 13 -51.25 -16.13 24.74
C GLY A 13 -49.73 -16.27 24.69
N PHE A 14 -49.19 -16.91 23.66
CA PHE A 14 -47.76 -16.87 23.35
C PHE A 14 -47.44 -15.53 22.68
N CYS A 15 -46.77 -14.64 23.39
CA CYS A 15 -46.10 -13.47 22.82
C CYS A 15 -44.81 -13.94 22.14
N VAL A 16 -44.82 -14.06 20.82
CA VAL A 16 -43.58 -14.21 20.02
C VAL A 16 -43.02 -12.81 19.84
N GLY A 17 -41.99 -12.46 20.64
CA GLY A 17 -41.20 -11.24 20.43
C GLY A 17 -40.33 -11.37 19.15
N PRO A 18 -40.02 -10.28 18.47
CA PRO A 18 -39.14 -10.35 17.29
C PRO A 18 -37.74 -10.78 17.71
N GLU A 19 -37.28 -11.93 17.19
CA GLU A 19 -35.89 -12.32 17.28
C GLU A 19 -35.05 -11.34 16.46
N ILE A 20 -34.29 -10.50 17.15
CA ILE A 20 -33.29 -9.62 16.52
C ILE A 20 -32.12 -10.53 16.13
N HIS A 21 -32.08 -10.91 14.86
CA HIS A 21 -30.91 -11.56 14.26
C HIS A 21 -29.79 -10.52 14.15
N PHE A 22 -28.88 -10.50 15.12
CA PHE A 22 -27.58 -9.87 14.94
C PHE A 22 -26.81 -10.65 13.89
N ALA A 23 -26.80 -10.14 12.66
CA ALA A 23 -25.87 -10.61 11.64
C ALA A 23 -24.45 -10.42 12.18
N LYS A 24 -23.80 -11.53 12.52
CA LYS A 24 -22.40 -11.55 12.91
C LYS A 24 -21.59 -11.13 11.69
N GLU A 25 -21.25 -9.84 11.59
CA GLU A 25 -20.33 -9.35 10.58
C GLU A 25 -19.06 -10.19 10.67
N LYS A 26 -18.85 -11.00 9.63
CA LYS A 26 -17.64 -11.80 9.47
C LYS A 26 -16.54 -10.80 9.15
N THR A 27 -15.86 -10.25 10.17
CA THR A 27 -14.67 -9.44 10.00
C THR A 27 -13.64 -10.33 9.30
N SER A 28 -13.65 -10.28 7.97
CA SER A 28 -12.58 -10.85 7.17
C SER A 28 -11.32 -10.09 7.55
N MET A 29 -10.38 -10.74 8.21
CA MET A 29 -9.07 -10.15 8.46
C MET A 29 -8.49 -9.75 7.11
N MET A 30 -8.30 -8.44 6.88
CA MET A 30 -7.70 -7.92 5.66
C MET A 30 -6.33 -8.54 5.49
N LYS A 31 -6.14 -9.26 4.39
CA LYS A 31 -4.84 -9.88 4.10
C LYS A 31 -3.84 -8.76 3.79
N GLN A 32 -2.73 -8.73 4.52
CA GLN A 32 -1.65 -7.77 4.31
C GLN A 32 -0.30 -8.48 4.34
N THR A 33 0.65 -7.93 3.63
CA THR A 33 2.06 -8.33 3.64
C THR A 33 2.89 -7.11 3.98
N THR A 34 3.71 -7.19 5.02
CA THR A 34 4.60 -6.11 5.45
C THR A 34 6.05 -6.56 5.32
N TRP A 35 6.87 -5.72 4.70
CA TRP A 35 8.31 -5.90 4.55
C TRP A 35 9.03 -4.85 5.38
N GLU A 36 9.80 -5.30 6.37
CA GLU A 36 10.74 -4.44 7.10
C GLU A 36 12.11 -4.50 6.43
N LEU A 37 12.62 -3.35 5.99
CA LEU A 37 13.88 -3.29 5.24
C LEU A 37 15.08 -3.24 6.22
N ASN A 38 15.18 -4.24 7.06
CA ASN A 38 16.22 -4.42 8.08
C ASN A 38 17.24 -5.52 7.74
N THR A 39 17.14 -6.10 6.56
CA THR A 39 18.06 -7.13 6.01
C THR A 39 18.08 -7.03 4.49
N THR A 40 19.21 -7.42 3.89
CA THR A 40 19.36 -7.48 2.42
C THR A 40 19.07 -8.85 1.84
N ASN A 41 18.93 -9.91 2.65
CA ASN A 41 18.89 -11.30 2.17
C ASN A 41 17.48 -11.82 1.94
N ASN A 42 16.48 -11.28 2.66
CA ASN A 42 15.12 -11.78 2.65
C ASN A 42 14.14 -10.65 2.99
N LEU A 43 13.07 -10.52 2.24
CA LEU A 43 11.96 -9.62 2.53
C LEU A 43 10.65 -10.40 2.50
N GLY A 44 9.95 -10.41 3.65
CA GLY A 44 8.65 -11.08 3.76
C GLY A 44 8.68 -12.59 3.51
N GLY A 45 9.82 -13.24 3.72
CA GLY A 45 10.01 -14.68 3.45
C GLY A 45 10.57 -15.01 2.07
N TYR A 46 10.78 -14.00 1.22
CA TYR A 46 11.29 -14.17 -0.14
C TYR A 46 12.76 -13.75 -0.24
N ALA A 47 13.58 -14.56 -0.92
CA ALA A 47 14.96 -14.21 -1.21
C ALA A 47 15.01 -12.95 -2.09
N THR A 48 16.02 -12.12 -1.87
CA THR A 48 16.22 -10.87 -2.60
C THR A 48 17.36 -10.98 -3.61
N GLN A 49 17.23 -10.30 -4.74
CA GLN A 49 18.36 -9.95 -5.59
C GLN A 49 18.83 -8.54 -5.22
N VAL A 50 20.04 -8.44 -4.68
CA VAL A 50 20.66 -7.16 -4.31
C VAL A 50 21.35 -6.56 -5.52
N LEU A 51 21.14 -5.27 -5.78
CA LEU A 51 21.86 -4.46 -6.76
C LEU A 51 22.72 -3.46 -6.01
N GLY A 52 23.97 -3.25 -6.45
CA GLY A 52 24.92 -2.39 -5.75
C GLY A 52 25.28 -2.91 -4.37
N ALA A 53 25.29 -2.03 -3.39
CA ALA A 53 25.63 -2.31 -1.99
C ALA A 53 24.78 -1.46 -1.01
N PRO A 54 23.43 -1.61 -1.01
CA PRO A 54 22.58 -0.85 -0.10
C PRO A 54 22.98 -1.12 1.36
N ARG A 55 23.01 -0.07 2.17
CA ARG A 55 23.51 -0.15 3.53
C ARG A 55 22.40 -0.27 4.55
N LEU A 56 22.61 -1.07 5.59
CA LEU A 56 21.77 -1.06 6.77
C LEU A 56 22.30 -0.02 7.75
N ILE A 57 21.51 0.98 8.07
CA ILE A 57 21.81 2.03 9.03
C ILE A 57 20.92 1.92 10.25
N GLU A 58 21.47 2.26 11.44
CA GLU A 58 20.71 2.31 12.69
C GLU A 58 19.92 3.62 12.77
N THR A 59 18.68 3.53 13.20
CA THR A 59 17.82 4.67 13.52
C THR A 59 17.16 4.47 14.88
N PRO A 60 16.58 5.49 15.51
CA PRO A 60 15.82 5.31 16.76
C PRO A 60 14.67 4.28 16.65
N GLN A 61 14.18 4.02 15.44
CA GLN A 61 13.10 3.05 15.15
C GLN A 61 13.64 1.68 14.70
N GLY A 62 14.96 1.45 14.77
CA GLY A 62 15.63 0.21 14.36
C GLY A 62 16.39 0.34 13.04
N LYS A 63 16.85 -0.80 12.52
CA LYS A 63 17.59 -0.86 11.26
C LYS A 63 16.69 -0.55 10.07
N VAL A 64 17.25 0.22 9.13
CA VAL A 64 16.58 0.57 7.87
C VAL A 64 17.57 0.45 6.71
N MET A 65 17.10 0.31 5.49
CA MET A 65 17.94 0.20 4.30
C MET A 65 18.11 1.55 3.63
N GLU A 66 19.34 1.96 3.41
CA GLU A 66 19.74 3.18 2.72
C GLU A 66 20.26 2.86 1.31
N PHE A 67 19.88 3.71 0.34
CA PHE A 67 20.18 3.61 -1.08
C PHE A 67 20.94 4.85 -1.54
N ASP A 68 21.92 4.67 -2.44
CA ASP A 68 22.87 5.71 -2.87
C ASP A 68 22.37 6.65 -3.99
N GLY A 69 21.28 6.27 -4.67
CA GLY A 69 20.74 7.02 -5.82
C GLY A 69 21.45 6.77 -7.13
N GLN A 70 22.32 5.74 -7.22
CA GLN A 70 23.15 5.46 -8.39
C GLN A 70 23.08 4.00 -8.85
N GLN A 71 23.17 3.05 -7.92
CA GLN A 71 23.24 1.62 -8.24
C GLN A 71 22.57 0.71 -7.24
N ASP A 72 22.11 1.23 -6.10
CA ASP A 72 21.57 0.44 -4.99
C ASP A 72 20.09 0.12 -5.22
N GLY A 73 19.75 -1.16 -5.09
CA GLY A 73 18.36 -1.62 -5.22
C GLY A 73 18.18 -3.03 -4.69
N ILE A 74 16.95 -3.39 -4.47
CA ILE A 74 16.51 -4.75 -4.11
C ILE A 74 15.42 -5.17 -5.10
N ILE A 75 15.53 -6.39 -5.62
CA ILE A 75 14.47 -7.02 -6.42
C ILE A 75 13.98 -8.25 -5.66
N VAL A 76 12.67 -8.41 -5.58
CA VAL A 76 11.99 -9.56 -4.96
C VAL A 76 11.07 -10.20 -6.00
N ASP A 77 11.21 -11.51 -6.18
CA ASP A 77 10.48 -12.27 -7.21
C ASP A 77 9.06 -12.65 -6.73
N ILE A 78 8.29 -11.64 -6.39
CA ILE A 78 6.89 -11.74 -6.02
C ILE A 78 6.16 -10.42 -6.32
N ASN A 79 4.89 -10.49 -6.68
CA ASN A 79 3.95 -9.37 -6.67
C ASN A 79 2.89 -9.61 -5.58
N PRO A 80 3.01 -8.99 -4.38
CA PRO A 80 2.04 -9.18 -3.31
C PRO A 80 0.62 -8.69 -3.62
N LEU A 81 0.45 -7.87 -4.66
CA LEU A 81 -0.85 -7.36 -5.12
C LEU A 81 -1.41 -8.12 -6.33
N ALA A 82 -0.82 -9.27 -6.72
CA ALA A 82 -1.33 -10.06 -7.82
C ALA A 82 -2.77 -10.55 -7.56
N GLY A 83 -3.67 -10.35 -8.53
CA GLY A 83 -5.07 -10.74 -8.46
C GLY A 83 -5.98 -9.79 -7.66
N MET A 84 -5.46 -8.68 -7.13
CA MET A 84 -6.23 -7.76 -6.31
C MET A 84 -7.00 -6.75 -7.17
N GLU A 85 -8.31 -6.65 -6.92
CA GLU A 85 -9.20 -5.65 -7.53
C GLU A 85 -9.17 -4.30 -6.81
N ARG A 86 -8.75 -4.30 -5.55
CA ARG A 86 -8.57 -3.13 -4.68
C ARG A 86 -7.33 -3.34 -3.84
N PHE A 87 -6.61 -2.27 -3.55
CA PHE A 87 -5.39 -2.38 -2.75
C PHE A 87 -4.98 -1.06 -2.11
N THR A 88 -4.09 -1.19 -1.13
CA THR A 88 -3.28 -0.09 -0.60
C THR A 88 -1.82 -0.51 -0.60
N LEU A 89 -0.99 0.30 -1.23
CA LEU A 89 0.48 0.19 -1.21
C LEU A 89 1.03 1.35 -0.38
N GLU A 90 1.77 1.04 0.68
CA GLU A 90 2.35 2.03 1.57
C GLU A 90 3.86 1.86 1.70
N VAL A 91 4.53 2.96 1.93
CA VAL A 91 5.96 2.97 2.20
C VAL A 91 6.30 4.01 3.26
N ILE A 92 7.16 3.64 4.21
CA ILE A 92 7.81 4.57 5.13
C ILE A 92 9.23 4.79 4.66
N PHE A 93 9.56 6.02 4.33
CA PHE A 93 10.81 6.37 3.67
C PHE A 93 11.31 7.77 4.04
N ARG A 94 12.58 8.03 3.76
CA ARG A 94 13.23 9.32 3.89
C ARG A 94 13.96 9.61 2.59
N PRO A 95 13.53 10.59 1.78
CA PRO A 95 14.27 11.03 0.60
C PRO A 95 15.42 11.94 1.04
N ASP A 96 16.62 11.73 0.48
CA ASP A 96 17.80 12.52 0.82
C ASP A 96 18.16 13.51 -0.31
N ALA A 97 18.83 14.60 0.05
CA ALA A 97 19.28 15.61 -0.90
C ALA A 97 20.34 15.07 -1.88
N GLY A 98 20.45 15.68 -3.07
CA GLY A 98 21.46 15.36 -4.07
C GLY A 98 21.21 14.03 -4.81
N GLY A 99 20.00 13.49 -4.76
CA GLY A 99 19.56 12.39 -5.61
C GLY A 99 19.17 12.83 -7.03
N PRO A 100 18.90 11.90 -7.95
CA PRO A 100 18.33 12.22 -9.26
C PRO A 100 17.02 12.98 -9.13
N LYS A 101 16.71 13.81 -10.13
CA LYS A 101 15.44 14.57 -10.15
C LYS A 101 14.22 13.66 -10.12
N GLU A 102 14.30 12.50 -10.75
CA GLU A 102 13.25 11.50 -10.87
C GLU A 102 13.73 10.21 -10.22
N GLN A 103 12.97 9.69 -9.26
CA GLN A 103 13.37 8.51 -8.46
C GLN A 103 12.18 7.59 -8.29
N ARG A 104 12.28 6.34 -8.77
CA ARG A 104 11.22 5.32 -8.73
C ARG A 104 11.58 4.23 -7.76
N PHE A 105 11.19 4.39 -6.51
CA PHE A 105 11.72 3.60 -5.41
C PHE A 105 10.83 2.47 -4.90
N VAL A 106 9.57 2.41 -5.33
CA VAL A 106 8.71 1.22 -5.18
C VAL A 106 8.07 0.94 -6.53
N HIS A 107 8.41 -0.18 -7.13
CA HIS A 107 7.92 -0.56 -8.46
C HIS A 107 7.46 -2.02 -8.46
N LEU A 108 6.19 -2.24 -8.76
CA LEU A 108 5.60 -3.55 -9.02
C LEU A 108 5.35 -3.68 -10.52
N GLN A 109 5.72 -4.81 -11.12
CA GLN A 109 5.40 -5.10 -12.53
C GLN A 109 5.10 -6.58 -12.70
N GLU A 110 4.10 -6.91 -13.49
CA GLU A 110 3.78 -8.30 -13.83
C GLU A 110 4.84 -8.91 -14.76
N ALA A 111 5.06 -10.21 -14.62
CA ALA A 111 6.01 -10.94 -15.46
C ALA A 111 5.50 -11.01 -16.91
N GLY A 112 6.39 -10.68 -17.87
CA GLY A 112 6.08 -10.73 -19.30
C GLY A 112 5.05 -9.72 -19.79
N GLY A 113 4.70 -8.72 -18.95
CA GLY A 113 3.71 -7.69 -19.25
C GLY A 113 4.19 -6.28 -18.95
N GLU A 114 3.34 -5.31 -19.28
CA GLU A 114 3.60 -3.88 -19.09
C GLU A 114 2.81 -3.29 -17.91
N ASN A 115 1.85 -4.06 -17.33
CA ASN A 115 1.08 -3.60 -16.18
C ASN A 115 1.99 -3.41 -14.98
N ARG A 116 1.88 -2.24 -14.35
CA ARG A 116 2.77 -1.84 -13.26
C ARG A 116 2.16 -0.78 -12.37
N ILE A 117 2.67 -0.75 -11.15
CA ILE A 117 2.35 0.25 -10.13
C ILE A 117 3.67 0.85 -9.65
N LEU A 118 3.71 2.18 -9.47
CA LEU A 118 4.90 2.90 -9.04
C LEU A 118 4.56 3.90 -7.93
N ILE A 119 5.47 3.99 -6.96
CA ILE A 119 5.61 5.14 -6.06
C ILE A 119 6.96 5.78 -6.36
N GLU A 120 6.93 7.06 -6.66
CA GLU A 120 8.07 7.84 -7.15
C GLU A 120 8.20 9.15 -6.34
N THR A 121 9.42 9.67 -6.23
CA THR A 121 9.66 11.04 -5.78
C THR A 121 10.24 11.87 -6.91
N ARG A 122 9.88 13.15 -6.94
CA ARG A 122 10.46 14.16 -7.82
C ARG A 122 11.18 15.19 -6.97
N LEU A 123 12.51 15.28 -7.12
CA LEU A 123 13.28 16.31 -6.45
C LEU A 123 13.21 17.64 -7.21
N THR A 124 13.05 18.72 -6.47
CA THR A 124 13.14 20.08 -6.97
C THR A 124 14.55 20.66 -6.79
N GLY A 125 14.86 21.75 -7.49
CA GLY A 125 16.19 22.38 -7.41
C GLY A 125 16.50 23.01 -6.04
N ASP A 126 15.51 23.20 -5.18
CA ASP A 126 15.62 23.80 -3.84
C ASP A 126 15.56 22.74 -2.70
N ASN A 127 15.94 21.50 -2.99
CA ASN A 127 15.97 20.39 -2.03
C ASN A 127 14.61 20.08 -1.39
N ARG A 128 13.53 20.21 -2.15
CA ARG A 128 12.22 19.69 -1.78
C ARG A 128 11.85 18.54 -2.72
N TRP A 129 10.82 17.82 -2.36
CA TRP A 129 10.30 16.74 -3.18
C TRP A 129 8.77 16.80 -3.20
N PHE A 130 8.17 16.14 -4.19
CA PHE A 130 6.75 15.86 -4.25
C PHE A 130 6.51 14.42 -4.69
N LEU A 131 5.33 13.90 -4.34
CA LEU A 131 4.94 12.55 -4.65
C LEU A 131 4.46 12.45 -6.10
N ASP A 132 4.90 11.38 -6.77
CA ASP A 132 4.42 10.97 -8.08
C ASP A 132 4.05 9.48 -7.98
N THR A 133 2.84 9.11 -8.43
CA THR A 133 2.39 7.73 -8.43
C THR A 133 1.77 7.38 -9.78
N PHE A 134 1.96 6.15 -10.18
CA PHE A 134 1.58 5.69 -11.51
C PHE A 134 0.97 4.30 -11.46
N ILE A 135 -0.11 4.11 -12.23
CA ILE A 135 -0.68 2.79 -12.55
C ILE A 135 -0.78 2.67 -14.06
N ARG A 136 -0.29 1.55 -14.62
CA ARG A 136 -0.61 1.08 -15.97
C ARG A 136 -1.39 -0.22 -15.88
N SER A 137 -2.50 -0.31 -16.60
CA SER A 137 -3.35 -1.48 -16.67
C SER A 137 -3.91 -1.65 -18.10
N GLY A 138 -3.41 -2.65 -18.81
CA GLY A 138 -3.70 -2.85 -20.23
C GLY A 138 -3.30 -1.62 -21.06
N GLU A 139 -4.25 -1.11 -21.83
CA GLU A 139 -4.05 0.08 -22.67
C GLU A 139 -4.20 1.40 -21.91
N THR A 140 -4.66 1.37 -20.65
CA THR A 140 -4.84 2.58 -19.84
C THR A 140 -3.67 2.83 -18.91
N ASN A 141 -3.43 4.09 -18.60
CA ASN A 141 -2.51 4.49 -17.54
C ASN A 141 -2.97 5.80 -16.90
N GLN A 142 -2.54 6.01 -15.66
CA GLN A 142 -2.82 7.23 -14.91
C GLN A 142 -1.62 7.59 -14.05
N THR A 143 -1.26 8.86 -14.06
CA THR A 143 -0.25 9.46 -13.18
C THR A 143 -0.92 10.46 -12.25
N LEU A 144 -0.56 10.41 -10.96
CA LEU A 144 -0.85 11.48 -9.99
C LEU A 144 0.46 12.23 -9.71
N TYR A 145 0.61 13.42 -10.27
CA TYR A 145 1.84 14.22 -10.24
C TYR A 145 1.62 15.44 -9.35
N ALA A 146 2.01 15.35 -8.07
CA ALA A 146 1.63 16.28 -7.00
C ALA A 146 2.57 17.49 -6.86
N GLU A 147 2.98 18.14 -7.95
CA GLU A 147 4.00 19.20 -7.97
C GLU A 147 3.72 20.43 -7.06
N LYS A 148 2.46 20.60 -6.65
CA LYS A 148 2.04 21.69 -5.74
C LYS A 148 2.21 21.34 -4.26
N PHE A 149 2.41 20.05 -3.94
CA PHE A 149 2.56 19.53 -2.58
C PHE A 149 4.03 19.24 -2.30
N LEU A 150 4.74 20.23 -1.82
CA LEU A 150 6.20 20.17 -1.64
C LEU A 150 6.59 19.84 -0.21
N HIS A 151 7.46 18.86 -0.05
CA HIS A 151 7.96 18.35 1.22
C HIS A 151 9.47 18.53 1.33
N SER A 152 10.01 18.63 2.54
CA SER A 152 11.46 18.73 2.79
C SER A 152 12.15 17.39 2.59
N VAL A 153 13.39 17.38 2.08
CA VAL A 153 14.24 16.17 2.12
C VAL A 153 14.83 15.97 3.52
N GLY A 154 15.31 14.77 3.80
CA GLY A 154 15.95 14.42 5.07
C GLY A 154 14.99 14.03 6.20
N GLU A 155 13.70 14.13 6.00
CA GLU A 155 12.66 13.78 6.96
C GLU A 155 11.97 12.46 6.61
N TRP A 156 11.42 11.76 7.62
CA TRP A 156 10.66 10.54 7.43
C TRP A 156 9.21 10.83 7.05
N TYR A 157 8.72 10.13 6.05
CA TYR A 157 7.35 10.23 5.54
C TYR A 157 6.71 8.86 5.39
N GLN A 158 5.40 8.83 5.48
CA GLN A 158 4.57 7.76 4.98
C GLN A 158 3.94 8.21 3.66
N ALA A 159 4.12 7.44 2.58
CA ALA A 159 3.34 7.58 1.37
C ALA A 159 2.40 6.39 1.19
N ALA A 160 1.20 6.63 0.68
CA ALA A 160 0.26 5.59 0.31
C ALA A 160 -0.31 5.83 -1.09
N LEU A 161 -0.41 4.76 -1.87
CA LEU A 161 -1.23 4.69 -3.07
C LEU A 161 -2.40 3.73 -2.79
N VAL A 162 -3.62 4.25 -2.84
CA VAL A 162 -4.86 3.51 -2.63
C VAL A 162 -5.62 3.40 -3.94
N PHE A 163 -6.07 2.20 -4.29
CA PHE A 163 -7.00 1.96 -5.38
C PHE A 163 -8.25 1.24 -4.85
N ASP A 164 -9.43 1.83 -5.02
CA ASP A 164 -10.70 1.32 -4.45
C ASP A 164 -11.55 0.49 -5.44
N GLY A 165 -10.99 0.15 -6.60
CA GLY A 165 -11.68 -0.52 -7.70
C GLY A 165 -12.15 0.45 -8.79
N ARG A 166 -12.05 1.76 -8.58
CA ARG A 166 -12.46 2.81 -9.52
C ARG A 166 -11.50 3.99 -9.59
N GLU A 167 -11.05 4.46 -8.42
CA GLU A 167 -10.24 5.66 -8.26
C GLU A 167 -8.91 5.33 -7.59
N MET A 168 -7.82 5.85 -8.12
CA MET A 168 -6.54 5.87 -7.44
C MET A 168 -6.39 7.19 -6.69
N ARG A 169 -5.86 7.12 -5.46
CA ARG A 169 -5.58 8.27 -4.60
C ARG A 169 -4.21 8.11 -4.00
N HIS A 170 -3.42 9.16 -3.93
CA HIS A 170 -2.21 9.10 -3.14
C HIS A 170 -2.19 10.09 -1.98
N TYR A 171 -1.41 9.74 -0.97
CA TYR A 171 -1.36 10.39 0.33
C TYR A 171 0.08 10.53 0.79
N VAL A 172 0.37 11.64 1.48
CA VAL A 172 1.59 11.81 2.27
C VAL A 172 1.19 12.07 3.73
N ASN A 173 1.71 11.27 4.68
CA ASN A 173 1.40 11.34 6.11
C ASN A 173 -0.12 11.32 6.42
N GLY A 174 -0.87 10.55 5.62
CA GLY A 174 -2.32 10.41 5.75
C GLY A 174 -3.15 11.55 5.15
N ILE A 175 -2.51 12.57 4.56
CA ILE A 175 -3.18 13.68 3.86
C ILE A 175 -3.25 13.32 2.38
N GLN A 176 -4.47 13.34 1.81
CA GLN A 176 -4.66 13.12 0.38
C GLN A 176 -4.17 14.33 -0.41
N GLU A 177 -3.32 14.10 -1.39
CA GLU A 177 -2.81 15.15 -2.27
C GLU A 177 -3.47 15.14 -3.63
N MET A 178 -3.67 13.94 -4.22
CA MET A 178 -4.29 13.81 -5.54
C MET A 178 -5.18 12.58 -5.64
N SER A 179 -6.08 12.60 -6.63
CA SER A 179 -6.85 11.43 -7.06
C SER A 179 -7.20 11.50 -8.54
N ALA A 180 -7.46 10.34 -9.15
CA ALA A 180 -7.98 10.23 -10.52
C ALA A 180 -8.65 8.88 -10.74
N LEU A 181 -9.58 8.84 -11.68
CA LEU A 181 -10.20 7.60 -12.13
C LEU A 181 -9.25 6.84 -13.06
N ILE A 182 -9.26 5.52 -12.96
CA ILE A 182 -8.55 4.64 -13.88
C ILE A 182 -9.33 3.33 -14.08
N GLN A 183 -9.35 2.83 -15.30
CA GLN A 183 -9.78 1.45 -15.58
C GLN A 183 -8.62 0.52 -15.22
N TYR A 184 -8.88 -0.42 -14.34
CA TYR A 184 -7.86 -1.31 -13.81
C TYR A 184 -8.28 -2.77 -13.94
N GLN A 185 -7.35 -3.61 -14.34
CA GLN A 185 -7.44 -5.06 -14.32
C GLN A 185 -6.42 -5.60 -13.32
N PRO A 186 -6.79 -6.58 -12.48
CA PRO A 186 -5.87 -7.17 -11.52
C PRO A 186 -4.57 -7.63 -12.17
N MET A 187 -3.44 -7.25 -11.59
CA MET A 187 -2.11 -7.64 -12.06
C MET A 187 -1.90 -9.14 -11.91
N LYS A 188 -1.13 -9.72 -12.82
CA LYS A 188 -0.63 -11.09 -12.72
C LYS A 188 0.55 -11.18 -11.73
N PRO A 189 1.02 -12.41 -11.39
CA PRO A 189 2.29 -12.59 -10.69
C PRO A 189 3.43 -11.83 -11.37
N GLY A 190 4.39 -11.38 -10.60
CA GLY A 190 5.48 -10.54 -11.11
C GLY A 190 6.51 -10.25 -10.04
N GLN A 191 7.18 -9.11 -10.15
CA GLN A 191 8.27 -8.71 -9.29
C GLN A 191 8.02 -7.35 -8.64
N VAL A 192 8.71 -7.12 -7.53
CA VAL A 192 8.84 -5.81 -6.90
C VAL A 192 10.30 -5.39 -6.92
N SER A 193 10.58 -4.13 -7.23
CA SER A 193 11.89 -3.53 -6.92
C SER A 193 11.73 -2.37 -5.93
N LEU A 194 12.73 -2.25 -5.06
CA LEU A 194 12.86 -1.19 -4.07
C LEU A 194 14.17 -0.44 -4.30
N GLY A 195 14.15 0.89 -4.15
CA GLY A 195 15.31 1.74 -4.41
C GLY A 195 15.59 2.02 -5.89
N VAL A 196 14.89 1.36 -6.81
CA VAL A 196 15.09 1.54 -8.26
C VAL A 196 13.89 1.02 -9.04
N ARG A 197 13.70 1.48 -10.28
CA ARG A 197 12.80 0.83 -11.24
C ARG A 197 13.37 -0.53 -11.69
N LEU A 198 12.54 -1.54 -11.97
CA LEU A 198 12.94 -2.90 -12.38
C LEU A 198 13.90 -2.95 -13.59
N ASN A 199 13.81 -1.99 -14.52
CA ASN A 199 14.77 -1.87 -15.63
C ASN A 199 16.07 -1.12 -15.28
N ARG A 200 16.35 -0.92 -13.97
CA ARG A 200 17.60 -0.34 -13.41
C ARG A 200 17.88 1.10 -13.85
N VAL A 201 16.83 1.91 -13.90
CA VAL A 201 16.91 3.36 -14.10
C VAL A 201 16.12 4.08 -13.02
N PHE A 202 16.35 5.38 -12.82
CA PHE A 202 15.65 6.21 -11.83
C PHE A 202 15.88 5.74 -10.39
N TRP A 203 17.16 5.65 -10.01
CA TRP A 203 17.64 5.23 -8.71
C TRP A 203 17.20 6.19 -7.60
N PHE A 204 16.91 5.64 -6.44
CA PHE A 204 16.47 6.38 -5.27
C PHE A 204 17.65 6.67 -4.34
N LYS A 205 17.77 7.92 -3.89
CA LYS A 205 18.68 8.34 -2.84
C LYS A 205 17.92 8.63 -1.56
N GLY A 206 18.16 7.84 -0.52
CA GLY A 206 17.43 7.95 0.74
C GLY A 206 17.34 6.62 1.47
N ALA A 207 16.45 6.53 2.44
CA ALA A 207 16.24 5.32 3.20
C ALA A 207 14.78 4.84 3.13
N ILE A 208 14.59 3.53 3.14
CA ILE A 208 13.27 2.88 3.24
C ILE A 208 13.27 2.02 4.50
N ARG A 209 12.22 2.17 5.35
CA ARG A 209 12.02 1.38 6.56
C ARG A 209 11.06 0.22 6.33
N THR A 210 9.90 0.52 5.80
CA THR A 210 8.78 -0.44 5.71
C THR A 210 8.04 -0.27 4.39
N VAL A 211 7.66 -1.38 3.76
CA VAL A 211 6.68 -1.39 2.66
C VAL A 211 5.54 -2.32 3.04
N ARG A 212 4.30 -1.85 2.93
CA ARG A 212 3.10 -2.64 3.23
C ARG A 212 2.17 -2.74 2.01
N PHE A 213 1.74 -3.95 1.74
CA PHE A 213 0.79 -4.30 0.69
C PHE A 213 -0.49 -4.79 1.36
N THR A 214 -1.60 -4.10 1.20
CA THR A 214 -2.90 -4.48 1.77
C THR A 214 -3.89 -4.78 0.65
N HIS A 215 -4.60 -5.90 0.76
CA HIS A 215 -5.57 -6.37 -0.24
C HIS A 215 -6.94 -5.70 -0.06
N ASP A 216 -6.95 -4.43 0.24
CA ASP A 216 -8.14 -3.57 0.30
C ASP A 216 -7.75 -2.09 0.24
N ALA A 217 -8.73 -1.22 -0.03
CA ALA A 217 -8.58 0.22 0.01
C ALA A 217 -8.72 0.72 1.47
N LEU A 218 -7.60 1.02 2.11
CA LEU A 218 -7.58 1.51 3.49
C LEU A 218 -8.03 2.96 3.59
N ALA A 219 -8.72 3.29 4.69
CA ALA A 219 -8.89 4.67 5.12
C ALA A 219 -7.59 5.20 5.76
N PRO A 220 -7.30 6.53 5.68
CA PRO A 220 -6.07 7.12 6.21
C PRO A 220 -5.81 6.87 7.71
N ALA A 221 -6.85 6.66 8.51
CA ALA A 221 -6.73 6.30 9.93
C ALA A 221 -6.03 4.97 10.18
N ASN A 222 -6.01 4.08 9.17
CA ASN A 222 -5.41 2.74 9.21
C ASN A 222 -4.02 2.67 8.53
N PHE A 223 -3.50 3.80 8.08
CA PHE A 223 -2.18 3.86 7.46
C PHE A 223 -1.06 3.68 8.49
N LEU A 224 0.10 3.22 8.01
CA LEU A 224 1.34 3.21 8.76
C LEU A 224 1.65 4.64 9.25
N LYS A 225 2.41 4.72 10.36
CA LYS A 225 2.90 6.01 10.89
C LYS A 225 4.43 6.08 10.67
N PRO A 226 4.96 7.25 10.27
CA PRO A 226 6.40 7.47 10.10
C PRO A 226 7.23 7.20 11.33
#